data_ba572fafc11635f4b70ac6eaa6558cd7
#
_entry.id   ba572fafc11635f4b70ac6eaa6558cd7
#
_cell.length_a   1.000
_cell.length_b   1.000
_cell.length_c   1.000
_cell.angle_alpha   90.00
_cell.angle_beta   90.00
_cell.angle_gamma   90.00
#
_symmetry.space_group_name_H-M   'P 1'
#
loop_
_entity.id
_entity.type
_entity.pdbx_description
1 polymer ?
#
loop_
_entity_poly.entity_id
_entity_poly.type
_entity_poly.pdbx_seq_one_letter_code
_entity_poly.pdbx_strand_id
1 'polypeptide(L)'
;MQAVKRILVVIDPTRKEQVALKRASLIARFIESELHLLVCENRQDYGPLLQTLTEQATAEGITCDSSQSWHSGMTETINRAVVREGCGLVIKQHTPDSALRKALLTPEDWKLLRYCPAPVLMVKNSDSWIKGSVLAAIDLGSHDDQHHVLHDTIVSHAADICEMISGQLHLISAHPAPMLSSADPTFQLRESIAASYQDASGEYTDKYGVAQDCLHIDEGPADTLIPFVANKIGASVTVIGTVGRKGIAGALIGNTAEVVLDQLNSDVLVLKPDDTLSHLESLLEK
;
A
#
# COMPACT_ATOMS: atom_id res chain seq x y z
N MET A 1 9.03 -6.85 -2.04
CA MET A 1 8.14 -7.16 -3.19
C MET A 1 8.61 -8.35 -4.03
N GLN A 2 9.83 -8.81 -3.92
CA GLN A 2 10.46 -9.86 -4.76
C GLN A 2 9.72 -11.21 -4.80
N ALA A 3 8.90 -11.53 -3.79
CA ALA A 3 8.12 -12.77 -3.76
C ALA A 3 6.84 -12.74 -4.62
N VAL A 4 6.42 -11.56 -5.10
CA VAL A 4 5.21 -11.40 -5.92
C VAL A 4 5.49 -11.92 -7.33
N LYS A 5 4.83 -13.02 -7.72
CA LYS A 5 4.99 -13.64 -9.03
C LYS A 5 3.97 -13.15 -10.05
N ARG A 6 2.81 -12.71 -9.60
CA ARG A 6 1.72 -12.25 -10.45
C ARG A 6 1.00 -11.05 -9.82
N ILE A 7 0.72 -10.04 -10.63
CA ILE A 7 0.07 -8.79 -10.21
C ILE A 7 -1.28 -8.68 -10.91
N LEU A 8 -2.35 -8.47 -10.13
CA LEU A 8 -3.67 -8.14 -10.65
C LEU A 8 -3.76 -6.63 -10.91
N VAL A 9 -4.10 -6.25 -12.13
CA VAL A 9 -4.29 -4.85 -12.52
C VAL A 9 -5.76 -4.61 -12.86
N VAL A 10 -6.42 -3.78 -12.06
CA VAL A 10 -7.81 -3.41 -12.33
C VAL A 10 -7.85 -2.32 -13.39
N ILE A 11 -8.42 -2.67 -14.54
CA ILE A 11 -8.58 -1.77 -15.68
C ILE A 11 -9.92 -1.05 -15.61
N ASP A 12 -9.91 0.27 -15.66
CA ASP A 12 -11.09 1.11 -15.80
C ASP A 12 -11.32 1.42 -17.29
N PRO A 13 -12.29 0.77 -17.95
CA PRO A 13 -12.48 0.91 -19.39
C PRO A 13 -12.97 2.29 -19.82
N THR A 14 -13.39 3.14 -18.89
CA THR A 14 -13.83 4.51 -19.15
C THR A 14 -12.66 5.49 -19.30
N ARG A 15 -11.47 5.09 -18.87
CA ARG A 15 -10.27 5.94 -18.90
C ARG A 15 -9.46 5.73 -20.16
N LYS A 16 -9.02 6.85 -20.75
CA LYS A 16 -8.09 6.82 -21.90
C LYS A 16 -6.68 6.39 -21.46
N GLU A 17 -6.26 6.79 -20.28
CA GLU A 17 -4.95 6.49 -19.71
C GLU A 17 -5.09 5.51 -18.56
N GLN A 18 -4.43 4.36 -18.67
CA GLN A 18 -4.42 3.30 -17.66
C GLN A 18 -3.20 3.46 -16.75
N VAL A 19 -3.28 4.42 -15.78
CA VAL A 19 -2.14 4.70 -14.88
C VAL A 19 -1.82 3.50 -14.00
N ALA A 20 -2.83 2.73 -13.56
CA ALA A 20 -2.62 1.50 -12.82
C ALA A 20 -1.76 0.49 -13.61
N LEU A 21 -2.00 0.33 -14.92
CA LEU A 21 -1.18 -0.53 -15.78
C LEU A 21 0.25 0.00 -15.92
N LYS A 22 0.44 1.31 -16.03
CA LYS A 22 1.79 1.91 -16.07
C LYS A 22 2.58 1.61 -14.79
N ARG A 23 1.94 1.72 -13.61
CA ARG A 23 2.56 1.36 -12.33
C ARG A 23 2.88 -0.14 -12.26
N ALA A 24 1.93 -0.96 -12.70
CA ALA A 24 2.11 -2.42 -12.76
C ALA A 24 3.26 -2.82 -13.67
N SER A 25 3.36 -2.24 -14.88
CA SER A 25 4.46 -2.53 -15.82
C SER A 25 5.82 -2.13 -15.26
N LEU A 26 5.90 -1.01 -14.53
CA LEU A 26 7.12 -0.58 -13.86
C LEU A 26 7.56 -1.60 -12.81
N ILE A 27 6.64 -2.02 -11.95
CA ILE A 27 6.89 -3.00 -10.89
C ILE A 27 7.23 -4.36 -11.51
N ALA A 28 6.42 -4.84 -12.46
CA ALA A 28 6.58 -6.16 -13.08
C ALA A 28 7.95 -6.34 -13.73
N ARG A 29 8.47 -5.30 -14.40
CA ARG A 29 9.82 -5.32 -14.99
C ARG A 29 10.92 -5.39 -13.94
N PHE A 30 10.75 -4.77 -12.79
CA PHE A 30 11.76 -4.76 -11.73
C PHE A 30 11.83 -6.08 -10.96
N ILE A 31 10.66 -6.70 -10.68
CA ILE A 31 10.61 -7.96 -9.90
C ILE A 31 10.37 -9.21 -10.77
N GLU A 32 10.38 -9.08 -12.09
CA GLU A 32 10.16 -10.15 -13.06
C GLU A 32 8.84 -10.92 -12.83
N SER A 33 7.74 -10.16 -12.60
CA SER A 33 6.41 -10.73 -12.37
C SER A 33 5.50 -10.63 -13.59
N GLU A 34 4.48 -11.50 -13.63
CA GLU A 34 3.44 -11.51 -14.64
C GLU A 34 2.32 -10.52 -14.30
N LEU A 35 1.59 -10.07 -15.31
CA LEU A 35 0.39 -9.24 -15.14
C LEU A 35 -0.87 -10.01 -15.50
N HIS A 36 -1.93 -9.83 -14.70
CA HIS A 36 -3.29 -10.20 -15.04
C HIS A 36 -4.17 -8.95 -15.09
N LEU A 37 -4.67 -8.59 -16.28
CA LEU A 37 -5.53 -7.42 -16.46
C LEU A 37 -6.99 -7.81 -16.23
N LEU A 38 -7.69 -7.12 -15.35
CA LEU A 38 -9.08 -7.40 -15.00
C LEU A 38 -9.98 -6.20 -15.28
N VAL A 39 -11.02 -6.40 -16.10
CA VAL A 39 -12.15 -5.49 -16.20
C VAL A 39 -13.31 -6.04 -15.38
N CYS A 40 -13.77 -5.27 -14.38
CA CYS A 40 -14.89 -5.61 -13.50
C CYS A 40 -16.20 -5.08 -14.09
N GLU A 41 -16.69 -5.71 -15.17
CA GLU A 41 -17.90 -5.32 -15.90
C GLU A 41 -18.46 -6.51 -16.68
N ASN A 42 -19.79 -6.60 -16.87
CA ASN A 42 -20.44 -7.67 -17.64
C ASN A 42 -21.55 -7.18 -18.59
N ARG A 43 -21.80 -5.88 -18.63
CA ARG A 43 -22.86 -5.31 -19.49
C ARG A 43 -22.38 -5.01 -20.91
N GLN A 44 -21.09 -4.79 -21.05
CA GLN A 44 -20.43 -4.46 -22.31
C GLN A 44 -19.19 -5.32 -22.48
N ASP A 45 -18.88 -5.71 -23.72
CA ASP A 45 -17.66 -6.46 -24.05
C ASP A 45 -16.45 -5.52 -24.17
N TYR A 46 -15.44 -5.75 -23.34
CA TYR A 46 -14.17 -5.05 -23.35
C TYR A 46 -13.00 -5.94 -23.83
N GLY A 47 -13.29 -7.09 -24.42
CA GLY A 47 -12.29 -7.99 -25.01
C GLY A 47 -11.29 -7.29 -25.93
N PRO A 48 -11.74 -6.45 -26.90
CA PRO A 48 -10.81 -5.72 -27.77
C PRO A 48 -9.87 -4.76 -27.02
N LEU A 49 -10.34 -4.08 -25.98
CA LEU A 49 -9.51 -3.22 -25.12
C LEU A 49 -8.47 -4.06 -24.37
N LEU A 50 -8.90 -5.12 -23.71
CA LEU A 50 -8.03 -6.02 -22.97
C LEU A 50 -6.96 -6.64 -23.87
N GLN A 51 -7.33 -7.08 -25.07
CA GLN A 51 -6.39 -7.60 -26.05
C GLN A 51 -5.32 -6.55 -26.40
N THR A 52 -5.72 -5.31 -26.70
CA THR A 52 -4.79 -4.22 -27.02
C THR A 52 -3.81 -3.95 -25.87
N LEU A 53 -4.30 -3.89 -24.63
CA LEU A 53 -3.47 -3.64 -23.45
C LEU A 53 -2.52 -4.81 -23.15
N THR A 54 -2.98 -6.05 -23.34
CA THR A 54 -2.17 -7.26 -23.18
C THR A 54 -1.05 -7.30 -24.24
N GLU A 55 -1.36 -7.00 -25.49
CA GLU A 55 -0.37 -6.92 -26.57
C GLU A 55 0.68 -5.82 -26.31
N GLN A 56 0.26 -4.67 -25.78
CA GLN A 56 1.19 -3.60 -25.38
C GLN A 56 2.13 -4.05 -24.27
N ALA A 57 1.63 -4.67 -23.19
CA ALA A 57 2.46 -5.18 -22.10
C ALA A 57 3.44 -6.27 -22.59
N THR A 58 2.97 -7.16 -23.47
CA THR A 58 3.81 -8.23 -24.05
C THR A 58 4.91 -7.66 -24.95
N ALA A 59 4.59 -6.61 -25.74
CA ALA A 59 5.58 -5.91 -26.56
C ALA A 59 6.66 -5.21 -25.71
N GLU A 60 6.35 -4.86 -24.47
CA GLU A 60 7.29 -4.35 -23.45
C GLU A 60 8.08 -5.46 -22.72
N GLY A 61 7.90 -6.74 -23.11
CA GLY A 61 8.59 -7.88 -22.52
C GLY A 61 7.95 -8.43 -21.23
N ILE A 62 6.70 -8.05 -20.93
CA ILE A 62 6.01 -8.51 -19.72
C ILE A 62 5.02 -9.63 -20.08
N THR A 63 5.12 -10.79 -19.43
CA THR A 63 4.09 -11.84 -19.54
C THR A 63 2.76 -11.29 -19.00
N CYS A 64 1.75 -11.29 -19.86
CA CYS A 64 0.47 -10.66 -19.53
C CYS A 64 -0.70 -11.46 -20.12
N ASP A 65 -1.71 -11.65 -19.31
CA ASP A 65 -3.01 -12.15 -19.76
C ASP A 65 -4.14 -11.27 -19.22
N SER A 66 -5.38 -11.58 -19.56
CA SER A 66 -6.49 -10.73 -19.15
C SER A 66 -7.81 -11.48 -19.05
N SER A 67 -8.71 -10.95 -18.25
CA SER A 67 -10.09 -11.44 -18.15
C SER A 67 -11.06 -10.28 -17.91
N GLN A 68 -12.31 -10.54 -18.29
CA GLN A 68 -13.45 -9.71 -17.93
C GLN A 68 -14.40 -10.55 -17.09
N SER A 69 -14.79 -10.06 -15.93
CA SER A 69 -15.75 -10.75 -15.08
C SER A 69 -16.52 -9.78 -14.19
N TRP A 70 -17.65 -10.24 -13.68
CA TRP A 70 -18.47 -9.52 -12.71
C TRP A 70 -19.17 -10.52 -11.79
N HIS A 71 -19.09 -10.28 -10.50
CA HIS A 71 -19.83 -11.01 -9.47
C HIS A 71 -20.86 -10.09 -8.80
N SER A 72 -21.00 -10.15 -7.49
CA SER A 72 -21.94 -9.33 -6.72
C SER A 72 -21.52 -7.86 -6.58
N GLY A 73 -20.26 -7.53 -6.92
CA GLY A 73 -19.66 -6.20 -6.84
C GLY A 73 -18.20 -6.20 -7.26
N MET A 74 -17.62 -5.01 -7.39
CA MET A 74 -16.23 -4.84 -7.82
C MET A 74 -15.26 -5.53 -6.86
N THR A 75 -15.38 -5.28 -5.56
CA THR A 75 -14.50 -5.89 -4.54
C THR A 75 -14.55 -7.42 -4.58
N GLU A 76 -15.74 -8.00 -4.66
CA GLU A 76 -15.90 -9.46 -4.73
C GLU A 76 -15.28 -10.01 -6.02
N THR A 77 -15.46 -9.32 -7.14
CA THR A 77 -14.87 -9.69 -8.42
C THR A 77 -13.35 -9.70 -8.38
N ILE A 78 -12.75 -8.65 -7.80
CA ILE A 78 -11.30 -8.53 -7.63
C ILE A 78 -10.78 -9.64 -6.71
N ASN A 79 -11.40 -9.84 -5.54
CA ASN A 79 -10.94 -10.82 -4.56
C ASN A 79 -10.96 -12.25 -5.11
N ARG A 80 -12.02 -12.63 -5.85
CA ARG A 80 -12.08 -13.92 -6.53
C ARG A 80 -11.03 -14.08 -7.61
N ALA A 81 -10.73 -13.00 -8.35
CA ALA A 81 -9.67 -13.02 -9.34
C ALA A 81 -8.29 -13.17 -8.69
N VAL A 82 -8.04 -12.49 -7.56
CA VAL A 82 -6.78 -12.63 -6.79
C VAL A 82 -6.51 -14.09 -6.44
N VAL A 83 -7.49 -14.78 -5.86
CA VAL A 83 -7.34 -16.19 -5.45
C VAL A 83 -7.23 -17.11 -6.67
N ARG A 84 -8.12 -16.94 -7.65
CA ARG A 84 -8.13 -17.80 -8.86
C ARG A 84 -6.84 -17.71 -9.66
N GLU A 85 -6.28 -16.49 -9.80
CA GLU A 85 -5.08 -16.24 -10.61
C GLU A 85 -3.79 -16.30 -9.78
N GLY A 86 -3.86 -16.49 -8.45
CA GLY A 86 -2.69 -16.53 -7.57
C GLY A 86 -1.94 -15.21 -7.51
N CYS A 87 -2.65 -14.07 -7.52
CA CYS A 87 -2.03 -12.75 -7.54
C CYS A 87 -1.57 -12.33 -6.14
N GLY A 88 -0.29 -11.95 -6.01
CA GLY A 88 0.31 -11.48 -4.76
C GLY A 88 0.27 -9.96 -4.54
N LEU A 89 -0.25 -9.21 -5.50
CA LEU A 89 -0.43 -7.75 -5.43
C LEU A 89 -1.61 -7.34 -6.30
N VAL A 90 -2.43 -6.41 -5.81
CA VAL A 90 -3.50 -5.76 -6.58
C VAL A 90 -3.14 -4.30 -6.82
N ILE A 91 -3.26 -3.84 -8.06
CA ILE A 91 -3.07 -2.44 -8.42
C ILE A 91 -4.37 -1.89 -8.99
N LYS A 92 -4.92 -0.89 -8.33
CA LYS A 92 -6.18 -0.24 -8.73
C LYS A 92 -6.02 1.27 -8.73
N GLN A 93 -6.48 1.91 -9.80
CA GLN A 93 -6.57 3.36 -9.82
C GLN A 93 -7.80 3.82 -9.03
N HIS A 94 -7.59 4.77 -8.12
CA HIS A 94 -8.65 5.47 -7.42
C HIS A 94 -9.50 6.27 -8.42
N THR A 95 -10.83 6.16 -8.29
CA THR A 95 -11.77 6.94 -9.09
C THR A 95 -12.60 7.78 -8.13
N PRO A 96 -12.34 9.10 -8.03
CA PRO A 96 -13.05 9.95 -7.09
C PRO A 96 -14.53 10.11 -7.48
N ASP A 97 -15.44 10.07 -6.50
CA ASP A 97 -16.89 10.28 -6.70
C ASP A 97 -17.21 11.69 -7.17
N SER A 98 -16.34 12.67 -6.93
CA SER A 98 -16.51 14.05 -7.38
C SER A 98 -15.18 14.78 -7.52
N ALA A 99 -15.14 15.80 -8.40
CA ALA A 99 -13.96 16.63 -8.62
C ALA A 99 -13.50 17.38 -7.35
N LEU A 100 -14.37 17.61 -6.37
CA LEU A 100 -14.07 18.28 -5.11
C LEU A 100 -13.46 17.35 -4.05
N ARG A 101 -13.56 16.02 -4.23
CA ARG A 101 -13.08 15.01 -3.29
C ARG A 101 -12.03 14.09 -3.90
N LYS A 102 -11.14 14.63 -4.73
CA LYS A 102 -10.15 13.85 -5.49
C LYS A 102 -9.23 12.97 -4.62
N ALA A 103 -8.96 13.35 -3.39
CA ALA A 103 -8.09 12.60 -2.49
C ALA A 103 -8.82 11.55 -1.64
N LEU A 104 -10.13 11.71 -1.42
CA LEU A 104 -10.91 10.82 -0.56
C LEU A 104 -11.23 9.50 -1.26
N LEU A 105 -10.95 8.38 -0.60
CA LEU A 105 -11.26 7.06 -1.10
C LEU A 105 -12.77 6.80 -1.13
N THR A 106 -13.23 6.09 -2.16
CA THR A 106 -14.64 5.69 -2.29
C THR A 106 -15.00 4.53 -1.36
N PRO A 107 -16.29 4.28 -1.07
CA PRO A 107 -16.71 3.09 -0.33
C PRO A 107 -16.20 1.77 -0.93
N GLU A 108 -16.07 1.67 -2.25
CA GLU A 108 -15.52 0.48 -2.91
C GLU A 108 -14.01 0.37 -2.72
N ASP A 109 -13.26 1.48 -2.73
CA ASP A 109 -11.83 1.46 -2.40
C ASP A 109 -11.62 0.96 -0.96
N TRP A 110 -12.43 1.46 -0.02
CA TRP A 110 -12.40 1.02 1.38
C TRP A 110 -12.72 -0.45 1.56
N LYS A 111 -13.73 -0.97 0.84
CA LYS A 111 -14.03 -2.41 0.85
C LYS A 111 -12.86 -3.24 0.33
N LEU A 112 -12.24 -2.81 -0.78
CA LEU A 112 -11.09 -3.50 -1.35
C LEU A 112 -9.93 -3.51 -0.37
N LEU A 113 -9.57 -2.35 0.22
CA LEU A 113 -8.50 -2.25 1.20
C LEU A 113 -8.74 -3.11 2.44
N ARG A 114 -9.99 -3.29 2.87
CA ARG A 114 -10.35 -4.14 4.02
C ARG A 114 -10.32 -5.62 3.70
N TYR A 115 -10.88 -6.03 2.58
CA TYR A 115 -11.23 -7.43 2.32
C TYR A 115 -10.38 -8.11 1.25
N CYS A 116 -9.45 -7.41 0.60
CA CYS A 116 -8.57 -8.03 -0.38
C CYS A 116 -7.57 -8.97 0.32
N PRO A 117 -7.45 -10.25 -0.13
CA PRO A 117 -6.50 -11.21 0.41
C PRO A 117 -5.06 -11.02 -0.11
N ALA A 118 -4.77 -9.89 -0.71
CA ALA A 118 -3.44 -9.48 -1.15
C ALA A 118 -3.16 -8.02 -0.78
N PRO A 119 -1.90 -7.57 -0.71
CA PRO A 119 -1.52 -6.18 -0.70
C PRO A 119 -2.20 -5.39 -1.82
N VAL A 120 -2.55 -4.13 -1.54
CA VAL A 120 -3.23 -3.26 -2.52
C VAL A 120 -2.43 -1.99 -2.72
N LEU A 121 -2.02 -1.73 -3.97
CA LEU A 121 -1.51 -0.44 -4.40
C LEU A 121 -2.64 0.39 -4.98
N MET A 122 -3.03 1.43 -4.25
CA MET A 122 -4.03 2.40 -4.69
C MET A 122 -3.34 3.56 -5.42
N VAL A 123 -3.57 3.66 -6.73
CA VAL A 123 -2.99 4.71 -7.57
C VAL A 123 -3.89 5.94 -7.52
N LYS A 124 -3.41 7.05 -6.98
CA LYS A 124 -4.19 8.27 -6.75
C LYS A 124 -3.92 9.38 -7.76
N ASN A 125 -2.74 9.38 -8.39
CA ASN A 125 -2.35 10.40 -9.36
C ASN A 125 -1.56 9.79 -10.54
N SER A 126 -1.29 10.62 -11.55
CA SER A 126 -0.53 10.22 -12.74
C SER A 126 0.93 10.69 -12.74
N ASP A 127 1.40 11.30 -11.65
CA ASP A 127 2.74 11.86 -11.56
C ASP A 127 3.80 10.77 -11.66
N SER A 128 4.97 11.12 -12.20
CA SER A 128 6.07 10.16 -12.33
C SER A 128 6.63 9.79 -10.96
N TRP A 129 6.90 8.49 -10.75
CA TRP A 129 7.61 8.02 -9.55
C TRP A 129 9.13 8.19 -9.66
N ILE A 130 9.67 8.29 -10.88
CA ILE A 130 11.12 8.26 -11.13
C ILE A 130 11.83 9.37 -10.37
N LYS A 131 12.84 8.99 -9.58
CA LYS A 131 13.62 9.85 -8.67
C LYS A 131 12.77 10.53 -7.59
N GLY A 132 11.57 10.03 -7.32
CA GLY A 132 10.69 10.55 -6.27
C GLY A 132 11.05 10.01 -4.89
N SER A 133 10.38 10.54 -3.87
CA SER A 133 10.51 10.07 -2.49
C SER A 133 9.51 8.93 -2.22
N VAL A 134 9.95 7.94 -1.45
CA VAL A 134 9.11 6.85 -0.94
C VAL A 134 9.08 6.95 0.58
N LEU A 135 7.88 7.01 1.17
CA LEU A 135 7.68 7.10 2.61
C LEU A 135 7.22 5.76 3.17
N ALA A 136 7.99 5.17 4.08
CA ALA A 136 7.59 4.01 4.87
C ALA A 136 7.10 4.47 6.24
N ALA A 137 5.85 4.12 6.61
CA ALA A 137 5.28 4.47 7.91
C ALA A 137 5.18 3.24 8.81
N ILE A 138 5.92 3.27 9.94
CA ILE A 138 5.96 2.19 10.92
C ILE A 138 5.75 2.73 12.34
N ASP A 139 5.41 1.86 13.28
CA ASP A 139 5.27 2.18 14.71
C ASP A 139 6.45 1.59 15.49
N LEU A 140 7.49 2.39 15.68
CA LEU A 140 8.70 2.00 16.43
C LEU A 140 8.44 1.78 17.94
N GLY A 141 7.30 2.24 18.45
CA GLY A 141 6.89 2.01 19.84
C GLY A 141 6.19 0.67 20.07
N SER A 142 5.92 -0.10 19.03
CA SER A 142 5.30 -1.41 19.16
C SER A 142 6.34 -2.50 19.41
N HIS A 143 6.14 -3.29 20.47
CA HIS A 143 7.00 -4.41 20.85
C HIS A 143 6.37 -5.79 20.56
N ASP A 144 5.30 -5.84 19.78
CA ASP A 144 4.62 -7.08 19.38
C ASP A 144 5.33 -7.69 18.16
N ASP A 145 5.70 -8.98 18.23
CA ASP A 145 6.40 -9.69 17.15
C ASP A 145 5.66 -9.62 15.79
N GLN A 146 4.32 -9.64 15.80
CA GLN A 146 3.54 -9.51 14.56
C GLN A 146 3.69 -8.11 13.93
N HIS A 147 3.81 -7.07 14.75
CA HIS A 147 4.09 -5.73 14.26
C HIS A 147 5.50 -5.63 13.67
N HIS A 148 6.50 -6.25 14.29
CA HIS A 148 7.87 -6.25 13.77
C HIS A 148 7.95 -6.88 12.36
N VAL A 149 7.30 -8.03 12.14
CA VAL A 149 7.24 -8.66 10.82
C VAL A 149 6.57 -7.74 9.78
N LEU A 150 5.46 -7.10 10.15
CA LEU A 150 4.78 -6.15 9.27
C LEU A 150 5.63 -4.91 8.99
N HIS A 151 6.32 -4.37 10.00
CA HIS A 151 7.21 -3.22 9.84
C HIS A 151 8.38 -3.53 8.90
N ASP A 152 9.03 -4.68 9.06
CA ASP A 152 10.08 -5.13 8.14
C ASP A 152 9.54 -5.26 6.71
N THR A 153 8.35 -5.82 6.55
CA THR A 153 7.68 -5.94 5.25
C THR A 153 7.39 -4.56 4.65
N ILE A 154 6.90 -3.58 5.44
CA ILE A 154 6.65 -2.20 5.00
C ILE A 154 7.93 -1.56 4.47
N VAL A 155 9.00 -1.59 5.28
CA VAL A 155 10.27 -0.94 4.91
C VAL A 155 10.93 -1.66 3.73
N SER A 156 10.89 -3.00 3.70
CA SER A 156 11.39 -3.78 2.56
C SER A 156 10.66 -3.43 1.25
N HIS A 157 9.34 -3.33 1.26
CA HIS A 157 8.59 -2.95 0.05
C HIS A 157 8.88 -1.52 -0.37
N ALA A 158 9.02 -0.59 0.59
CA ALA A 158 9.39 0.78 0.30
C ALA A 158 10.81 0.89 -0.29
N ALA A 159 11.76 0.09 0.22
CA ALA A 159 13.13 0.01 -0.30
C ALA A 159 13.16 -0.55 -1.73
N ASP A 160 12.43 -1.63 -2.01
CA ASP A 160 12.30 -2.19 -3.37
C ASP A 160 11.75 -1.13 -4.36
N ILE A 161 10.70 -0.39 -3.95
CA ILE A 161 10.16 0.70 -4.79
C ILE A 161 11.19 1.81 -4.98
N CYS A 162 11.88 2.20 -3.91
CA CYS A 162 12.92 3.24 -3.96
C CYS A 162 14.06 2.85 -4.92
N GLU A 163 14.54 1.62 -4.85
CA GLU A 163 15.56 1.09 -5.77
C GLU A 163 15.06 1.14 -7.23
N MET A 164 13.86 0.60 -7.47
CA MET A 164 13.22 0.56 -8.80
C MET A 164 13.14 1.94 -9.46
N ILE A 165 12.83 2.98 -8.69
CA ILE A 165 12.65 4.34 -9.23
C ILE A 165 13.91 5.22 -9.13
N SER A 166 15.02 4.69 -8.56
CA SER A 166 16.22 5.46 -8.18
C SER A 166 15.88 6.67 -7.32
N GLY A 167 14.99 6.45 -6.37
CA GLY A 167 14.41 7.49 -5.50
C GLY A 167 15.10 7.60 -4.15
N GLN A 168 14.45 8.25 -3.20
CA GLN A 168 14.92 8.43 -1.83
C GLN A 168 13.94 7.79 -0.84
N LEU A 169 14.47 6.89 0.02
CA LEU A 169 13.69 6.22 1.05
C LEU A 169 13.63 7.11 2.30
N HIS A 170 12.40 7.40 2.75
CA HIS A 170 12.11 8.06 4.00
C HIS A 170 11.37 7.13 4.94
N LEU A 171 11.66 7.22 6.23
CA LEU A 171 10.99 6.50 7.30
C LEU A 171 10.30 7.48 8.24
N ILE A 172 9.04 7.20 8.60
CA ILE A 172 8.31 7.97 9.62
C ILE A 172 7.80 7.07 10.73
N SER A 173 7.98 7.53 11.97
CA SER A 173 7.31 7.01 13.16
C SER A 173 6.83 8.15 14.04
N ALA A 174 5.58 8.05 14.49
CA ALA A 174 4.97 9.00 15.42
C ALA A 174 5.11 8.49 16.84
N HIS A 175 5.47 9.33 17.80
CA HIS A 175 5.52 8.94 19.22
C HIS A 175 4.56 9.77 20.07
N PRO A 176 4.09 9.21 21.21
CA PRO A 176 3.18 9.91 22.10
C PRO A 176 3.85 11.07 22.83
N ALA A 177 3.04 12.01 23.31
CA ALA A 177 3.49 13.03 24.25
C ALA A 177 3.84 12.42 25.62
N PRO A 178 4.74 13.04 26.42
CA PRO A 178 5.11 12.58 27.73
C PRO A 178 3.92 12.45 28.68
N MET A 179 3.87 11.38 29.46
CA MET A 179 2.87 11.12 30.48
C MET A 179 3.56 10.89 31.83
N LEU A 180 3.57 11.91 32.72
CA LEU A 180 4.19 11.82 34.05
C LEU A 180 3.62 10.70 34.96
N SER A 181 2.39 10.27 34.67
CA SER A 181 1.73 9.14 35.38
C SER A 181 1.99 7.78 34.74
N SER A 182 2.81 7.70 33.67
CA SER A 182 3.16 6.43 33.05
C SER A 182 3.88 5.49 34.04
N ALA A 183 3.52 4.21 34.03
CA ALA A 183 4.21 3.19 34.80
C ALA A 183 5.63 2.92 34.26
N ASP A 184 5.86 3.11 32.98
CA ASP A 184 7.16 3.04 32.34
C ASP A 184 7.84 4.43 32.36
N PRO A 185 9.01 4.56 33.05
CA PRO A 185 9.74 5.81 33.12
C PRO A 185 10.13 6.41 31.77
N THR A 186 10.31 5.58 30.74
CA THR A 186 10.63 6.02 29.37
C THR A 186 9.60 7.02 28.86
N PHE A 187 8.31 6.80 29.15
CA PHE A 187 7.21 7.64 28.70
C PHE A 187 6.93 8.86 29.61
N GLN A 188 7.76 9.13 30.61
CA GLN A 188 7.60 10.29 31.47
C GLN A 188 8.30 11.54 30.97
N LEU A 189 9.35 11.41 30.14
CA LEU A 189 10.16 12.49 29.63
C LEU A 189 10.22 12.44 28.10
N ARG A 190 10.06 13.60 27.45
CA ARG A 190 10.12 13.74 25.98
C ARG A 190 11.42 13.21 25.40
N GLU A 191 12.55 13.56 26.03
CA GLU A 191 13.88 13.16 25.58
C GLU A 191 14.07 11.65 25.63
N SER A 192 13.52 11.01 26.66
CA SER A 192 13.60 9.55 26.82
C SER A 192 12.76 8.83 25.76
N ILE A 193 11.56 9.35 25.46
CA ILE A 193 10.70 8.80 24.40
C ILE A 193 11.41 8.94 23.05
N ALA A 194 11.87 10.15 22.72
CA ALA A 194 12.55 10.41 21.45
C ALA A 194 13.80 9.53 21.28
N ALA A 195 14.63 9.39 22.34
CA ALA A 195 15.80 8.54 22.32
C ALA A 195 15.44 7.06 22.08
N SER A 196 14.41 6.53 22.75
CA SER A 196 13.94 5.15 22.57
C SER A 196 13.49 4.88 21.13
N TYR A 197 12.75 5.81 20.51
CA TYR A 197 12.33 5.68 19.12
C TYR A 197 13.51 5.83 18.13
N GLN A 198 14.47 6.70 18.46
CA GLN A 198 15.70 6.84 17.66
C GLN A 198 16.53 5.55 17.71
N ASP A 199 16.70 4.94 18.89
CA ASP A 199 17.43 3.69 19.05
C ASP A 199 16.73 2.55 18.29
N ALA A 200 15.40 2.45 18.40
CA ALA A 200 14.61 1.44 17.69
C ALA A 200 14.65 1.61 16.16
N SER A 201 14.87 2.83 15.67
CA SER A 201 15.02 3.07 14.22
C SER A 201 16.32 2.53 13.65
N GLY A 202 17.36 2.30 14.48
CA GLY A 202 18.69 1.85 14.06
C GLY A 202 18.63 0.58 13.24
N GLU A 203 17.79 -0.38 13.62
CA GLU A 203 17.63 -1.64 12.87
C GLU A 203 17.25 -1.40 11.41
N TYR A 204 16.31 -0.48 11.15
CA TYR A 204 15.83 -0.19 9.80
C TYR A 204 16.77 0.75 9.04
N THR A 205 17.35 1.76 9.72
CA THR A 205 18.29 2.69 9.09
C THR A 205 19.54 1.98 8.62
N ASP A 206 20.08 1.06 9.44
CA ASP A 206 21.28 0.29 9.09
C ASP A 206 21.00 -0.74 7.99
N LYS A 207 19.88 -1.48 8.12
CA LYS A 207 19.51 -2.55 7.16
C LYS A 207 19.17 -2.00 5.78
N TYR A 208 18.46 -0.87 5.70
CA TYR A 208 17.93 -0.31 4.45
C TYR A 208 18.64 0.98 4.00
N GLY A 209 19.67 1.41 4.71
CA GLY A 209 20.46 2.58 4.34
C GLY A 209 19.69 3.91 4.38
N VAL A 210 18.75 4.06 5.32
CA VAL A 210 17.96 5.29 5.46
C VAL A 210 18.85 6.40 6.02
N ALA A 211 19.05 7.47 5.27
CA ALA A 211 19.86 8.61 5.72
C ALA A 211 19.18 9.34 6.89
N GLN A 212 19.97 9.97 7.77
CA GLN A 212 19.47 10.61 8.97
C GLN A 212 18.47 11.75 8.68
N ASP A 213 18.64 12.46 7.58
CA ASP A 213 17.73 13.52 7.12
C ASP A 213 16.45 12.99 6.49
N CYS A 214 16.39 11.68 6.22
CA CYS A 214 15.21 10.95 5.74
C CYS A 214 14.46 10.21 6.86
N LEU A 215 14.95 10.30 8.10
CA LEU A 215 14.29 9.72 9.28
C LEU A 215 13.44 10.79 9.99
N HIS A 216 12.14 10.53 10.08
CA HIS A 216 11.17 11.42 10.69
C HIS A 216 10.58 10.77 11.95
N ILE A 217 11.04 11.18 13.12
CA ILE A 217 10.54 10.74 14.43
C ILE A 217 10.01 11.98 15.14
N ASP A 218 8.70 12.10 15.23
CA ASP A 218 8.04 13.29 15.73
C ASP A 218 6.96 12.97 16.77
N GLU A 219 6.76 13.88 17.71
CA GLU A 219 5.69 13.79 18.71
C GLU A 219 4.36 14.19 18.09
N GLY A 220 3.36 13.33 18.19
CA GLY A 220 1.99 13.63 17.78
C GLY A 220 1.24 12.41 17.25
N PRO A 221 -0.02 12.62 16.83
CA PRO A 221 -0.83 11.56 16.24
C PRO A 221 -0.31 11.15 14.86
N ALA A 222 -0.20 9.85 14.61
CA ALA A 222 0.28 9.30 13.34
C ALA A 222 -0.61 9.71 12.15
N ASP A 223 -1.93 9.85 12.38
CA ASP A 223 -2.91 10.28 11.36
C ASP A 223 -2.72 11.72 10.89
N THR A 224 -2.02 12.52 11.66
CA THR A 224 -1.65 13.90 11.32
C THR A 224 -0.23 13.96 10.74
N LEU A 225 0.72 13.27 11.37
CA LEU A 225 2.13 13.35 11.03
C LEU A 225 2.46 12.65 9.70
N ILE A 226 1.88 11.48 9.43
CA ILE A 226 2.16 10.75 8.19
C ILE A 226 1.77 11.56 6.95
N PRO A 227 0.54 12.11 6.82
CA PRO A 227 0.20 12.95 5.69
C PRO A 227 1.01 14.25 5.62
N PHE A 228 1.33 14.84 6.77
CA PHE A 228 2.16 16.04 6.82
C PHE A 228 3.55 15.79 6.24
N VAL A 229 4.23 14.72 6.68
CA VAL A 229 5.57 14.38 6.18
C VAL A 229 5.50 13.96 4.71
N ALA A 230 4.52 13.14 4.32
CA ALA A 230 4.33 12.73 2.93
C ALA A 230 4.22 13.95 1.98
N ASN A 231 3.42 14.94 2.37
CA ASN A 231 3.28 16.18 1.60
C ASN A 231 4.56 17.03 1.62
N LYS A 232 5.24 17.14 2.78
CA LYS A 232 6.47 17.92 2.96
C LYS A 232 7.60 17.42 2.05
N ILE A 233 7.75 16.10 1.91
CA ILE A 233 8.80 15.51 1.06
C ILE A 233 8.35 15.29 -0.39
N GLY A 234 7.09 15.58 -0.71
CA GLY A 234 6.51 15.29 -2.03
C GLY A 234 6.53 13.79 -2.35
N ALA A 235 6.11 12.94 -1.40
CA ALA A 235 6.15 11.50 -1.55
C ALA A 235 5.39 11.06 -2.81
N SER A 236 6.05 10.28 -3.66
CA SER A 236 5.43 9.62 -4.82
C SER A 236 4.61 8.40 -4.38
N VAL A 237 5.14 7.65 -3.42
CA VAL A 237 4.51 6.47 -2.82
C VAL A 237 4.63 6.52 -1.31
N THR A 238 3.55 6.20 -0.62
CA THR A 238 3.55 5.95 0.83
C THR A 238 3.21 4.49 1.07
N VAL A 239 4.02 3.78 1.86
CA VAL A 239 3.80 2.39 2.24
C VAL A 239 3.36 2.34 3.69
N ILE A 240 2.19 1.78 3.96
CA ILE A 240 1.60 1.68 5.29
C ILE A 240 1.10 0.26 5.58
N GLY A 241 1.10 -0.09 6.85
CA GLY A 241 0.46 -1.31 7.35
C GLY A 241 -0.93 -1.06 7.91
N THR A 242 -1.79 -2.06 7.82
CA THR A 242 -3.06 -2.07 8.54
C THR A 242 -3.11 -3.28 9.45
N VAL A 243 -3.22 -3.04 10.76
CA VAL A 243 -3.37 -4.10 11.75
C VAL A 243 -4.83 -4.14 12.20
N GLY A 244 -5.50 -5.28 11.99
CA GLY A 244 -6.83 -5.51 12.53
C GLY A 244 -6.79 -5.61 14.05
N ARG A 245 -7.74 -5.00 14.77
CA ARG A 245 -7.87 -5.20 16.22
C ARG A 245 -8.21 -6.66 16.51
N LYS A 246 -7.42 -7.32 17.38
CA LYS A 246 -7.69 -8.70 17.86
C LYS A 246 -9.12 -8.79 18.42
N GLY A 247 -9.91 -9.76 17.94
CA GLY A 247 -11.20 -10.13 18.52
C GLY A 247 -12.46 -9.70 17.74
N ILE A 248 -12.34 -9.03 16.61
CA ILE A 248 -13.48 -8.77 15.72
C ILE A 248 -13.29 -9.61 14.46
N ALA A 249 -14.23 -10.50 14.19
CA ALA A 249 -14.28 -11.29 12.96
C ALA A 249 -14.55 -10.36 11.76
N GLY A 250 -13.50 -9.88 11.14
CA GLY A 250 -13.55 -8.98 9.98
C GLY A 250 -12.26 -8.16 9.89
N ALA A 251 -11.74 -8.01 8.68
CA ALA A 251 -10.58 -7.18 8.41
C ALA A 251 -10.95 -5.71 8.63
N LEU A 252 -10.61 -5.16 9.78
CA LEU A 252 -10.77 -3.73 10.05
C LEU A 252 -9.46 -3.02 9.67
N ILE A 253 -9.56 -2.03 8.82
CA ILE A 253 -8.53 -1.01 8.70
C ILE A 253 -8.64 -0.18 9.99
N GLY A 254 -7.51 0.04 10.69
CA GLY A 254 -7.52 0.86 11.91
C GLY A 254 -7.95 2.29 11.61
N ASN A 255 -8.61 2.96 12.57
CA ASN A 255 -9.08 4.35 12.39
C ASN A 255 -7.97 5.29 11.94
N THR A 256 -6.76 5.13 12.47
CA THR A 256 -5.58 5.91 12.05
C THR A 256 -5.28 5.73 10.57
N ALA A 257 -5.24 4.48 10.09
CA ALA A 257 -4.98 4.19 8.68
C ALA A 257 -6.07 4.76 7.76
N GLU A 258 -7.35 4.75 8.19
CA GLU A 258 -8.44 5.35 7.42
C GLU A 258 -8.23 6.86 7.22
N VAL A 259 -7.92 7.59 8.30
CA VAL A 259 -7.67 9.04 8.23
C VAL A 259 -6.44 9.35 7.37
N VAL A 260 -5.35 8.60 7.56
CA VAL A 260 -4.11 8.75 6.77
C VAL A 260 -4.38 8.55 5.28
N LEU A 261 -5.06 7.47 4.92
CA LEU A 261 -5.33 7.11 3.52
C LEU A 261 -6.15 8.18 2.78
N ASP A 262 -7.11 8.82 3.47
CA ASP A 262 -7.91 9.89 2.86
C ASP A 262 -7.12 11.19 2.65
N GLN A 263 -6.09 11.46 3.47
CA GLN A 263 -5.31 12.69 3.42
C GLN A 263 -4.07 12.60 2.53
N LEU A 264 -3.62 11.39 2.17
CA LEU A 264 -2.46 11.20 1.31
C LEU A 264 -2.77 11.57 -0.15
N ASN A 265 -1.89 12.35 -0.77
CA ASN A 265 -1.92 12.66 -2.20
C ASN A 265 -1.03 11.73 -3.02
N SER A 266 -0.07 11.03 -2.38
CA SER A 266 0.77 10.00 -2.99
C SER A 266 -0.04 8.78 -3.41
N ASP A 267 0.50 7.95 -4.29
CA ASP A 267 0.04 6.57 -4.42
C ASP A 267 0.31 5.83 -3.10
N VAL A 268 -0.54 4.86 -2.74
CA VAL A 268 -0.45 4.21 -1.42
C VAL A 268 -0.43 2.71 -1.56
N LEU A 269 0.64 2.09 -1.05
CA LEU A 269 0.71 0.65 -0.88
C LEU A 269 0.28 0.27 0.53
N VAL A 270 -0.80 -0.50 0.62
CA VAL A 270 -1.39 -0.96 1.89
C VAL A 270 -1.07 -2.43 2.09
N LEU A 271 -0.36 -2.72 3.18
CA LEU A 271 0.05 -4.06 3.58
C LEU A 271 -0.77 -4.55 4.77
N LYS A 272 -0.92 -5.87 4.87
CA LYS A 272 -1.58 -6.55 5.98
C LYS A 272 -0.68 -7.66 6.52
N PRO A 273 -0.82 -8.04 7.80
CA PRO A 273 -0.16 -9.23 8.33
C PRO A 273 -0.57 -10.50 7.56
N ASP A 274 0.35 -11.46 7.44
CA ASP A 274 0.13 -12.70 6.69
C ASP A 274 -1.04 -13.54 7.22
N ASP A 275 -1.26 -13.56 8.54
CA ASP A 275 -2.38 -14.24 9.17
C ASP A 275 -3.73 -13.64 8.74
N THR A 276 -3.77 -12.31 8.57
CA THR A 276 -4.95 -11.60 8.05
C THR A 276 -5.19 -11.93 6.58
N LEU A 277 -4.14 -11.95 5.75
CA LEU A 277 -4.25 -12.32 4.33
C LEU A 277 -4.75 -13.76 4.17
N SER A 278 -4.15 -14.71 4.89
CA SER A 278 -4.54 -16.13 4.86
C SER A 278 -5.98 -16.36 5.34
N HIS A 279 -6.42 -15.60 6.36
CA HIS A 279 -7.80 -15.66 6.82
C HIS A 279 -8.78 -15.15 5.75
N LEU A 280 -8.48 -14.01 5.09
CA LEU A 280 -9.32 -13.46 4.03
C LEU A 280 -9.41 -14.39 2.82
N GLU A 281 -8.31 -15.04 2.44
CA GLU A 281 -8.28 -16.04 1.38
C GLU A 281 -9.21 -17.22 1.70
N SER A 282 -9.14 -17.76 2.91
CA SER A 282 -9.98 -18.88 3.37
C SER A 282 -11.48 -18.58 3.36
N LEU A 283 -11.88 -17.31 3.43
CA LEU A 283 -13.29 -16.91 3.32
C LEU A 283 -13.84 -16.97 1.89
N LEU A 284 -12.95 -16.86 0.89
CA LEU A 284 -13.32 -16.87 -0.53
C LEU A 284 -13.35 -18.26 -1.14
N GLU A 285 -12.74 -19.26 -0.49
CA GLU A 285 -12.76 -20.67 -0.91
C GLU A 285 -14.06 -21.40 -0.53
N LYS A 286 -14.90 -20.79 0.29
CA LYS A 286 -16.21 -21.31 0.74
C LYS A 286 -17.34 -20.85 -0.16
#